data_f2bd9641e64e605ddf9db0d409d245dc
#
_entry.id   f2bd9641e64e605ddf9db0d409d245dc
#
_cell.length_a   1.000
_cell.length_b   1.000
_cell.length_c   1.000
_cell.angle_alpha   90.00
_cell.angle_beta   90.00
_cell.angle_gamma   90.00
#
_symmetry.space_group_name_H-M   'P 1'
#
loop_
_entity.id
_entity.type
_entity.pdbx_description
1 polymer ?
#
loop_
_entity_poly.entity_id
_entity_poly.type
_entity_poly.pdbx_seq_one_letter_code
_entity_poly.pdbx_strand_id
1 'polypeptide(L)'
;MQRHKMQKSYGEAAPTEDEFSEGSLSFCNPDDIQDINGVMDSVSLDDMPDADFAQSAEPSAAEIEARCKAEAEENRLRMAAEMDNFQKRLKREHEEQVRYAAEKVLSDLLPSLDNLELALQYGSTNEVCKDMVQGVAMTHKLLLEAVSKHGLTPVGEEGDEFSPALHEAVGFDARPEFAPGSVTRLLQRGYKLGDRLLRPAKVMVNP
;
A
#
# COMPACT_ATOMS: atom_id res chain seq x y z
N MET A 1 -40.57 31.44 0.96
CA MET A 1 -40.05 32.02 -0.30
C MET A 1 -38.56 32.19 -0.17
N GLN A 2 -37.81 31.75 -1.12
CA GLN A 2 -36.38 31.84 -1.45
C GLN A 2 -35.59 30.56 -1.14
N ARG A 3 -35.55 29.69 -2.18
CA ARG A 3 -34.60 28.60 -2.36
C ARG A 3 -33.26 29.18 -2.80
N HIS A 4 -32.20 29.03 -1.99
CA HIS A 4 -30.82 29.31 -2.45
C HIS A 4 -30.24 28.01 -2.99
N LYS A 5 -30.11 27.96 -4.33
CA LYS A 5 -29.33 27.00 -5.07
C LYS A 5 -27.85 27.27 -4.79
N MET A 6 -27.17 26.37 -4.08
CA MET A 6 -25.73 26.29 -4.09
C MET A 6 -25.31 25.28 -5.17
N GLN A 7 -24.94 25.81 -6.30
CA GLN A 7 -24.32 25.12 -7.42
C GLN A 7 -22.82 24.99 -7.10
N LYS A 8 -22.38 23.82 -6.63
CA LYS A 8 -20.95 23.52 -6.53
C LYS A 8 -20.47 23.12 -7.92
N SER A 9 -19.68 24.00 -8.53
CA SER A 9 -18.89 23.73 -9.71
C SER A 9 -17.81 22.70 -9.38
N TYR A 10 -17.94 21.52 -9.96
CA TYR A 10 -16.82 20.58 -10.12
C TYR A 10 -15.95 21.14 -11.23
N GLY A 11 -14.83 21.73 -10.88
CA GLY A 11 -13.75 22.02 -11.80
C GLY A 11 -12.99 20.74 -12.11
N GLU A 12 -13.34 20.15 -13.22
CA GLU A 12 -12.61 19.08 -13.88
C GLU A 12 -11.40 19.71 -14.56
N ALA A 13 -10.24 19.62 -13.92
CA ALA A 13 -8.97 19.93 -14.55
C ALA A 13 -8.56 18.70 -15.37
N ALA A 14 -8.79 18.75 -16.67
CA ALA A 14 -8.18 17.85 -17.63
C ALA A 14 -6.65 18.00 -17.57
N PRO A 15 -5.87 16.89 -17.60
CA PRO A 15 -4.43 16.98 -17.70
C PRO A 15 -4.07 17.58 -19.06
N THR A 16 -3.25 18.64 -19.00
CA THR A 16 -2.67 19.28 -20.20
C THR A 16 -1.69 18.33 -20.87
N GLU A 17 -1.77 18.25 -22.21
CA GLU A 17 -1.02 17.38 -23.11
C GLU A 17 0.48 17.71 -23.25
N ASP A 18 1.14 18.30 -22.27
CA ASP A 18 2.50 18.85 -22.38
C ASP A 18 3.59 18.12 -21.57
N GLU A 19 3.43 16.84 -21.24
CA GLU A 19 4.53 16.04 -20.63
C GLU A 19 4.81 14.73 -21.38
N PHE A 20 4.84 14.77 -22.73
CA PHE A 20 5.61 13.80 -23.49
C PHE A 20 6.97 14.43 -23.79
N SER A 21 7.91 14.25 -22.88
CA SER A 21 9.33 14.51 -23.10
C SER A 21 9.79 13.57 -24.21
N GLU A 22 9.88 14.12 -25.41
CA GLU A 22 10.55 13.53 -26.57
C GLU A 22 12.00 13.19 -26.19
N GLY A 23 12.25 11.89 -25.97
CA GLY A 23 13.61 11.36 -26.05
C GLY A 23 14.14 11.74 -27.42
N SER A 24 15.08 12.67 -27.45
CA SER A 24 15.72 13.18 -28.67
C SER A 24 16.34 12.02 -29.44
N LEU A 25 15.60 11.51 -30.42
CA LEU A 25 16.22 10.87 -31.57
C LEU A 25 16.93 11.99 -32.32
N SER A 26 18.25 12.06 -32.15
CA SER A 26 19.14 12.91 -32.93
C SER A 26 19.00 12.51 -34.40
N PHE A 27 18.10 13.15 -35.09
CA PHE A 27 18.01 13.07 -36.54
C PHE A 27 19.22 13.85 -37.08
N CYS A 28 20.08 13.17 -37.86
CA CYS A 28 21.17 13.80 -38.60
C CYS A 28 20.65 15.02 -39.36
N ASN A 29 21.20 16.19 -39.09
CA ASN A 29 20.88 17.41 -39.79
C ASN A 29 21.26 17.25 -41.27
N PRO A 30 20.42 17.63 -42.24
CA PRO A 30 20.76 17.57 -43.67
C PRO A 30 21.94 18.47 -44.06
N ASP A 31 22.38 19.37 -43.18
CA ASP A 31 23.55 20.24 -43.41
C ASP A 31 24.89 19.58 -43.12
N ASP A 32 24.94 18.41 -42.46
CA ASP A 32 26.17 17.65 -42.19
C ASP A 32 26.61 16.77 -43.38
N ILE A 33 25.91 16.83 -44.53
CA ILE A 33 26.19 15.99 -45.71
C ILE A 33 27.16 16.69 -46.67
N GLN A 34 27.49 17.98 -46.46
CA GLN A 34 28.28 18.77 -47.44
C GLN A 34 29.78 18.52 -47.43
N ASP A 35 30.35 17.83 -46.42
CA ASP A 35 31.80 17.63 -46.33
C ASP A 35 32.32 16.27 -46.81
N ILE A 36 31.49 15.42 -47.40
CA ILE A 36 31.94 14.07 -47.84
C ILE A 36 32.50 14.07 -49.26
N ASN A 37 32.34 15.14 -50.02
CA ASN A 37 32.87 15.21 -51.40
C ASN A 37 34.37 15.52 -51.48
N GLY A 38 35.05 15.79 -50.38
CA GLY A 38 36.47 16.14 -50.38
C GLY A 38 37.47 14.98 -50.13
N VAL A 39 36.95 13.78 -49.83
CA VAL A 39 37.81 12.64 -49.43
C VAL A 39 37.88 11.53 -50.49
N MET A 40 37.13 11.65 -51.55
CA MET A 40 37.03 10.56 -52.58
C MET A 40 38.10 10.58 -53.67
N ASP A 41 39.03 11.53 -53.69
CA ASP A 41 39.99 11.69 -54.80
C ASP A 41 41.37 11.04 -54.57
N SER A 42 41.59 10.24 -53.56
CA SER A 42 42.92 9.66 -53.28
C SER A 42 42.99 8.21 -52.86
N VAL A 43 41.91 7.42 -53.02
CA VAL A 43 41.99 6.00 -52.75
C VAL A 43 42.01 5.25 -54.09
N SER A 44 43.24 4.82 -54.49
CA SER A 44 43.42 3.86 -55.57
C SER A 44 42.71 2.55 -55.25
N LEU A 45 41.86 2.12 -56.15
CA LEU A 45 41.08 0.86 -56.06
C LEU A 45 41.95 -0.41 -56.07
N ASP A 46 43.27 -0.28 -56.25
CA ASP A 46 44.21 -1.41 -56.35
C ASP A 46 44.82 -1.86 -55.03
N ASP A 47 44.55 -1.18 -53.91
CA ASP A 47 45.13 -1.46 -52.60
C ASP A 47 44.09 -1.97 -51.53
N MET A 48 42.93 -2.40 -51.98
CA MET A 48 42.04 -3.10 -51.03
C MET A 48 42.45 -4.55 -50.93
N PRO A 49 42.89 -5.00 -49.69
CA PRO A 49 43.07 -6.44 -49.47
C PRO A 49 41.72 -7.12 -49.73
N ASP A 50 41.77 -8.23 -50.44
CA ASP A 50 40.63 -9.16 -50.61
C ASP A 50 40.05 -9.49 -49.20
N ALA A 51 39.22 -8.54 -48.71
CA ALA A 51 38.39 -8.84 -47.58
C ALA A 51 37.43 -9.92 -48.02
N ASP A 52 37.69 -11.16 -47.58
CA ASP A 52 36.79 -12.27 -47.59
C ASP A 52 35.43 -11.72 -47.06
N PHE A 53 34.63 -11.18 -47.95
CA PHE A 53 33.19 -11.03 -47.74
C PHE A 53 32.67 -12.45 -47.68
N ALA A 54 32.90 -13.09 -46.48
CA ALA A 54 32.21 -14.30 -46.13
C ALA A 54 30.74 -13.99 -46.39
N GLN A 55 30.23 -14.56 -47.45
CA GLN A 55 28.83 -14.51 -47.84
C GLN A 55 28.02 -14.92 -46.59
N SER A 56 27.60 -13.92 -45.81
CA SER A 56 26.53 -14.10 -44.84
C SER A 56 25.31 -14.39 -45.73
N ALA A 57 25.07 -15.67 -45.96
CA ALA A 57 23.92 -16.15 -46.70
C ALA A 57 22.69 -15.49 -46.08
N GLU A 58 22.02 -14.62 -46.85
CA GLU A 58 20.79 -14.00 -46.39
C GLU A 58 19.85 -15.12 -45.95
N PRO A 59 19.29 -15.05 -44.75
CA PRO A 59 18.44 -16.14 -44.23
C PRO A 59 17.30 -16.35 -45.22
N SER A 60 17.05 -17.58 -45.59
CA SER A 60 16.00 -17.93 -46.52
C SER A 60 14.63 -17.50 -45.95
N ALA A 61 13.69 -17.18 -46.82
CA ALA A 61 12.33 -16.77 -46.40
C ALA A 61 11.71 -17.79 -45.43
N ALA A 62 11.99 -19.06 -45.59
CA ALA A 62 11.53 -20.14 -44.72
C ALA A 62 12.16 -20.04 -43.27
N GLU A 63 13.43 -19.64 -43.18
CA GLU A 63 14.12 -19.46 -41.90
C GLU A 63 13.59 -18.22 -41.18
N ILE A 64 13.29 -17.15 -41.91
CA ILE A 64 12.68 -15.94 -41.35
C ILE A 64 11.30 -16.26 -40.76
N GLU A 65 10.47 -16.99 -41.54
CA GLU A 65 9.14 -17.42 -41.04
C GLU A 65 9.22 -18.32 -39.83
N ALA A 66 10.18 -19.26 -39.80
CA ALA A 66 10.36 -20.14 -38.65
C ALA A 66 10.78 -19.37 -37.40
N ARG A 67 11.67 -18.38 -37.54
CA ARG A 67 12.08 -17.50 -36.43
C ARG A 67 10.93 -16.63 -35.94
N CYS A 68 10.17 -16.01 -36.84
CA CYS A 68 8.99 -15.22 -36.47
C CYS A 68 7.94 -16.05 -35.73
N LYS A 69 7.72 -17.30 -36.13
CA LYS A 69 6.79 -18.21 -35.46
C LYS A 69 7.30 -18.56 -34.05
N ALA A 70 8.59 -18.89 -33.92
CA ALA A 70 9.21 -19.21 -32.63
C ALA A 70 9.17 -18.01 -31.68
N GLU A 71 9.49 -16.81 -32.14
CA GLU A 71 9.40 -15.59 -31.35
C GLU A 71 7.96 -15.27 -30.95
N ALA A 72 6.99 -15.48 -31.83
CA ALA A 72 5.58 -15.28 -31.53
C ALA A 72 5.08 -16.28 -30.45
N GLU A 73 5.52 -17.53 -30.51
CA GLU A 73 5.19 -18.53 -29.50
C GLU A 73 5.85 -18.21 -28.15
N GLU A 74 7.12 -17.82 -28.15
CA GLU A 74 7.82 -17.40 -26.94
C GLU A 74 7.15 -16.18 -26.29
N ASN A 75 6.82 -15.16 -27.09
CA ASN A 75 6.11 -13.99 -26.60
C ASN A 75 4.72 -14.33 -26.06
N ARG A 76 4.00 -15.26 -26.71
CA ARG A 76 2.70 -15.74 -26.21
C ARG A 76 2.83 -16.45 -24.87
N LEU A 77 3.84 -17.32 -24.70
CA LEU A 77 4.11 -17.99 -23.44
C LEU A 77 4.51 -17.00 -22.34
N ARG A 78 5.37 -16.04 -22.69
CA ARG A 78 5.78 -14.98 -21.76
C ARG A 78 4.57 -14.16 -21.29
N MET A 79 3.75 -13.69 -22.24
CA MET A 79 2.52 -12.94 -21.91
C MET A 79 1.54 -13.75 -21.05
N ALA A 80 1.41 -15.06 -21.33
CA ALA A 80 0.57 -15.92 -20.50
C ALA A 80 1.11 -16.02 -19.05
N ALA A 81 2.42 -16.20 -18.88
CA ALA A 81 3.05 -16.23 -17.56
C ALA A 81 2.93 -14.89 -16.82
N GLU A 82 3.09 -13.77 -17.52
CA GLU A 82 2.90 -12.44 -16.95
C GLU A 82 1.46 -12.20 -16.52
N MET A 83 0.49 -12.64 -17.34
CA MET A 83 -0.93 -12.56 -17.01
C MET A 83 -1.29 -13.38 -15.78
N ASP A 84 -0.76 -14.59 -15.65
CA ASP A 84 -0.93 -15.45 -14.46
C ASP A 84 -0.35 -14.77 -13.20
N ASN A 85 0.84 -14.20 -13.31
CA ASN A 85 1.46 -13.46 -12.21
C ASN A 85 0.65 -12.21 -11.84
N PHE A 86 0.15 -11.48 -12.83
CA PHE A 86 -0.70 -10.32 -12.63
C PHE A 86 -2.01 -10.69 -11.93
N GLN A 87 -2.68 -11.77 -12.38
CA GLN A 87 -3.91 -12.25 -11.74
C GLN A 87 -3.68 -12.66 -10.28
N LYS A 88 -2.57 -13.37 -9.99
CA LYS A 88 -2.21 -13.76 -8.63
C LYS A 88 -1.96 -12.54 -7.74
N ARG A 89 -1.27 -11.52 -8.27
CA ARG A 89 -1.02 -10.27 -7.55
C ARG A 89 -2.33 -9.53 -7.28
N LEU A 90 -3.15 -9.34 -8.30
CA LEU A 90 -4.44 -8.65 -8.18
C LEU A 90 -5.37 -9.34 -7.17
N LYS A 91 -5.38 -10.68 -7.16
CA LYS A 91 -6.17 -11.44 -6.20
C LYS A 91 -5.71 -11.19 -4.76
N ARG A 92 -4.39 -11.17 -4.51
CA ARG A 92 -3.84 -10.86 -3.18
C ARG A 92 -4.18 -9.43 -2.74
N GLU A 93 -3.97 -8.46 -3.62
CA GLU A 93 -4.32 -7.05 -3.36
C GLU A 93 -5.81 -6.89 -3.05
N HIS A 94 -6.67 -7.58 -3.80
CA HIS A 94 -8.12 -7.56 -3.54
C HIS A 94 -8.47 -8.19 -2.19
N GLU A 95 -7.90 -9.33 -1.84
CA GLU A 95 -8.10 -9.99 -0.55
C GLU A 95 -7.65 -9.09 0.62
N GLU A 96 -6.54 -8.38 0.46
CA GLU A 96 -6.05 -7.40 1.43
C GLU A 96 -6.99 -6.19 1.53
N GLN A 97 -7.44 -5.64 0.42
CA GLN A 97 -8.40 -4.52 0.40
C GLN A 97 -9.71 -4.89 1.11
N VAL A 98 -10.25 -6.08 0.84
CA VAL A 98 -11.46 -6.56 1.51
C VAL A 98 -11.24 -6.75 3.01
N ARG A 99 -10.07 -7.31 3.40
CA ARG A 99 -9.72 -7.53 4.81
C ARG A 99 -9.66 -6.23 5.59
N TYR A 100 -9.12 -5.16 5.00
CA TYR A 100 -8.93 -3.86 5.65
C TYR A 100 -9.98 -2.81 5.27
N ALA A 101 -10.99 -3.17 4.48
CA ALA A 101 -12.06 -2.24 4.09
C ALA A 101 -12.78 -1.59 5.29
N ALA A 102 -12.90 -2.33 6.38
CA ALA A 102 -13.53 -1.86 7.61
C ALA A 102 -12.59 -1.02 8.52
N GLU A 103 -11.29 -0.91 8.20
CA GLU A 103 -10.29 -0.27 9.05
C GLU A 103 -10.69 1.15 9.45
N LYS A 104 -11.07 1.97 8.47
CA LYS A 104 -11.45 3.37 8.71
C LYS A 104 -12.70 3.49 9.59
N VAL A 105 -13.72 2.68 9.30
CA VAL A 105 -14.97 2.69 10.08
C VAL A 105 -14.72 2.23 11.51
N LEU A 106 -13.92 1.19 11.68
CA LEU A 106 -13.57 0.69 13.01
C LEU A 106 -12.74 1.73 13.78
N SER A 107 -11.77 2.38 13.13
CA SER A 107 -10.98 3.45 13.73
C SER A 107 -11.84 4.62 14.21
N ASP A 108 -12.81 5.04 13.41
CA ASP A 108 -13.75 6.11 13.75
C ASP A 108 -14.71 5.71 14.89
N LEU A 109 -14.93 4.41 15.11
CA LEU A 109 -15.76 3.86 16.19
C LEU A 109 -15.02 3.78 17.53
N LEU A 110 -13.68 3.69 17.55
CA LEU A 110 -12.88 3.52 18.78
C LEU A 110 -13.14 4.61 19.84
N PRO A 111 -13.28 5.90 19.50
CA PRO A 111 -13.62 6.93 20.50
C PRO A 111 -14.97 6.68 21.19
N SER A 112 -15.93 6.08 20.49
CA SER A 112 -17.23 5.75 21.08
C SER A 112 -17.12 4.60 22.07
N LEU A 113 -16.28 3.60 21.77
CA LEU A 113 -15.95 2.52 22.73
C LEU A 113 -15.25 3.05 23.97
N ASP A 114 -14.27 3.95 23.82
CA ASP A 114 -13.56 4.58 24.93
C ASP A 114 -14.52 5.35 25.85
N ASN A 115 -15.45 6.10 25.27
CA ASN A 115 -16.45 6.83 26.04
C ASN A 115 -17.38 5.91 26.82
N LEU A 116 -17.73 4.75 26.26
CA LEU A 116 -18.51 3.73 26.98
C LEU A 116 -17.70 3.13 28.12
N GLU A 117 -16.41 2.81 27.94
CA GLU A 117 -15.54 2.33 29.00
C GLU A 117 -15.40 3.38 30.12
N LEU A 118 -15.23 4.63 29.77
CA LEU A 118 -15.17 5.75 30.69
C LEU A 118 -16.46 5.91 31.49
N ALA A 119 -17.62 5.82 30.82
CA ALA A 119 -18.93 5.87 31.47
C ALA A 119 -19.13 4.70 32.46
N LEU A 120 -18.62 3.51 32.14
CA LEU A 120 -18.66 2.37 33.03
C LEU A 120 -17.77 2.58 34.27
N GLN A 121 -16.56 3.13 34.09
CA GLN A 121 -15.67 3.45 35.21
C GLN A 121 -16.29 4.45 36.20
N TYR A 122 -16.82 5.55 35.70
CA TYR A 122 -17.41 6.58 36.55
C TYR A 122 -18.77 6.14 37.12
N GLY A 123 -19.57 5.42 36.32
CA GLY A 123 -20.87 4.94 36.75
C GLY A 123 -20.84 3.90 37.84
N SER A 124 -19.78 3.09 37.89
CA SER A 124 -19.62 2.01 38.91
C SER A 124 -19.54 2.53 40.33
N THR A 125 -19.15 3.78 40.53
CA THR A 125 -19.03 4.43 41.84
C THR A 125 -20.37 4.87 42.41
N ASN A 126 -21.45 4.94 41.58
CA ASN A 126 -22.72 5.48 42.04
C ASN A 126 -23.80 4.36 42.14
N GLU A 127 -24.20 4.06 43.39
CA GLU A 127 -25.19 3.00 43.65
C GLU A 127 -26.57 3.25 43.07
N VAL A 128 -26.94 4.50 42.89
CA VAL A 128 -28.28 4.90 42.33
C VAL A 128 -28.42 4.52 40.85
N CYS A 129 -27.31 4.36 40.14
CA CYS A 129 -27.31 4.13 38.68
C CYS A 129 -26.93 2.68 38.32
N LYS A 130 -26.89 1.74 39.25
CA LYS A 130 -26.42 0.36 39.03
C LYS A 130 -27.10 -0.34 37.85
N ASP A 131 -28.43 -0.25 37.75
CA ASP A 131 -29.19 -0.90 36.69
C ASP A 131 -28.87 -0.28 35.32
N MET A 132 -28.70 1.03 35.26
CA MET A 132 -28.29 1.74 34.04
C MET A 132 -26.87 1.35 33.63
N VAL A 133 -25.93 1.32 34.58
CA VAL A 133 -24.54 0.91 34.36
C VAL A 133 -24.45 -0.53 33.85
N GLN A 134 -25.28 -1.43 34.41
CA GLN A 134 -25.35 -2.79 33.93
C GLN A 134 -25.87 -2.87 32.49
N GLY A 135 -26.87 -2.08 32.12
CA GLY A 135 -27.36 -1.98 30.75
C GLY A 135 -26.29 -1.49 29.77
N VAL A 136 -25.53 -0.46 30.17
CA VAL A 136 -24.41 0.06 29.37
C VAL A 136 -23.29 -0.99 29.24
N ALA A 137 -22.97 -1.73 30.31
CA ALA A 137 -21.98 -2.80 30.30
C ALA A 137 -22.36 -3.93 29.33
N MET A 138 -23.64 -4.32 29.32
CA MET A 138 -24.15 -5.32 28.35
C MET A 138 -24.04 -4.81 26.91
N THR A 139 -24.39 -3.54 26.67
CA THR A 139 -24.29 -2.93 25.34
C THR A 139 -22.84 -2.86 24.86
N HIS A 140 -21.91 -2.43 25.73
CA HIS A 140 -20.48 -2.38 25.46
C HIS A 140 -19.94 -3.77 25.10
N LYS A 141 -20.31 -4.80 25.89
CA LYS A 141 -19.92 -6.18 25.62
C LYS A 141 -20.41 -6.68 24.25
N LEU A 142 -21.67 -6.45 23.94
CA LEU A 142 -22.26 -6.82 22.65
C LEU A 142 -21.57 -6.10 21.48
N LEU A 143 -21.21 -4.84 21.67
CA LEU A 143 -20.49 -4.07 20.66
C LEU A 143 -19.07 -4.63 20.45
N LEU A 144 -18.33 -4.93 21.53
CA LEU A 144 -17.01 -5.58 21.42
C LEU A 144 -17.09 -6.95 20.75
N GLU A 145 -18.11 -7.75 21.06
CA GLU A 145 -18.34 -9.04 20.40
C GLU A 145 -18.66 -8.87 18.89
N ALA A 146 -19.42 -7.84 18.54
CA ALA A 146 -19.73 -7.54 17.15
C ALA A 146 -18.50 -7.15 16.36
N VAL A 147 -17.68 -6.23 16.87
CA VAL A 147 -16.46 -5.77 16.17
C VAL A 147 -15.36 -6.84 16.16
N SER A 148 -15.29 -7.71 17.17
CA SER A 148 -14.34 -8.82 17.18
C SER A 148 -14.59 -9.85 16.08
N LYS A 149 -15.85 -10.05 15.68
CA LYS A 149 -16.21 -10.90 14.50
C LYS A 149 -15.64 -10.36 13.19
N HIS A 150 -15.37 -9.06 13.14
CA HIS A 150 -14.72 -8.41 12.01
C HIS A 150 -13.19 -8.36 12.13
N GLY A 151 -12.62 -9.07 13.10
CA GLY A 151 -11.17 -9.22 13.28
C GLY A 151 -10.54 -8.15 14.16
N LEU A 152 -11.34 -7.29 14.83
CA LEU A 152 -10.82 -6.35 15.82
C LEU A 152 -10.46 -7.09 17.10
N THR A 153 -9.22 -6.97 17.56
CA THR A 153 -8.72 -7.56 18.80
C THR A 153 -8.18 -6.47 19.72
N PRO A 154 -8.56 -6.46 21.01
CA PRO A 154 -8.00 -5.54 21.98
C PRO A 154 -6.53 -5.90 22.27
N VAL A 155 -5.75 -4.86 22.59
CA VAL A 155 -4.33 -4.96 22.94
C VAL A 155 -4.07 -4.15 24.20
N GLY A 156 -3.16 -4.65 25.04
CA GLY A 156 -2.72 -4.04 26.29
C GLY A 156 -3.63 -4.43 27.45
N GLU A 157 -3.12 -5.35 28.27
CA GLU A 157 -3.70 -5.73 29.56
C GLU A 157 -2.75 -5.34 30.69
N GLU A 158 -3.28 -5.15 31.88
CA GLU A 158 -2.45 -4.92 33.06
C GLU A 158 -1.65 -6.18 33.38
N GLY A 159 -0.35 -6.03 33.56
CA GLY A 159 0.59 -7.15 33.79
C GLY A 159 1.32 -7.60 32.49
N ASP A 160 0.91 -7.15 31.31
CA ASP A 160 1.63 -7.47 30.09
C ASP A 160 3.04 -6.86 30.08
N GLU A 161 3.96 -7.51 29.38
CA GLU A 161 5.28 -6.93 29.09
C GLU A 161 5.13 -5.74 28.14
N PHE A 162 5.81 -4.64 28.45
CA PHE A 162 5.76 -3.46 27.60
C PHE A 162 6.41 -3.73 26.24
N SER A 163 5.64 -3.58 25.19
CA SER A 163 6.11 -3.66 23.80
C SER A 163 5.89 -2.33 23.07
N PRO A 164 6.96 -1.66 22.63
CA PRO A 164 6.83 -0.40 21.87
C PRO A 164 6.03 -0.53 20.56
N ALA A 165 5.90 -1.74 20.04
CA ALA A 165 5.12 -2.00 18.82
C ALA A 165 3.60 -1.97 19.07
N LEU A 166 3.14 -2.20 20.32
CA LEU A 166 1.72 -2.32 20.68
C LEU A 166 1.29 -1.29 21.72
N HIS A 167 2.24 -0.79 22.52
CA HIS A 167 1.98 0.06 23.68
C HIS A 167 2.67 1.41 23.55
N GLU A 168 1.97 2.46 23.96
CA GLU A 168 2.46 3.82 24.11
C GLU A 168 2.58 4.14 25.61
N ALA A 169 3.82 4.23 26.14
CA ALA A 169 4.06 4.59 27.51
C ALA A 169 3.80 6.09 27.71
N VAL A 170 2.80 6.43 28.52
CA VAL A 170 2.46 7.83 28.85
C VAL A 170 3.21 8.29 30.09
N GLY A 171 3.61 7.36 30.98
CA GLY A 171 4.33 7.66 32.20
C GLY A 171 4.75 6.40 32.96
N PHE A 172 5.33 6.61 34.12
CA PHE A 172 5.76 5.54 35.02
C PHE A 172 4.88 5.52 36.27
N ASP A 173 4.53 4.31 36.72
CA ASP A 173 3.77 4.07 37.94
C ASP A 173 4.43 2.90 38.69
N ALA A 174 5.21 3.20 39.73
CA ALA A 174 5.94 2.20 40.46
C ALA A 174 4.99 1.40 41.33
N ARG A 175 4.75 0.14 41.01
CA ARG A 175 3.96 -0.81 41.80
C ARG A 175 4.75 -2.07 42.07
N PRO A 176 4.92 -2.44 43.36
CA PRO A 176 5.70 -3.61 43.73
C PRO A 176 5.07 -4.94 43.27
N GLU A 177 3.79 -4.92 42.90
CA GLU A 177 3.03 -6.09 42.46
C GLU A 177 3.38 -6.53 41.04
N PHE A 178 3.97 -5.62 40.24
CA PHE A 178 4.28 -5.83 38.86
C PHE A 178 5.79 -5.91 38.62
N ALA A 179 6.19 -6.71 37.63
CA ALA A 179 7.59 -6.81 37.24
C ALA A 179 8.10 -5.48 36.62
N PRO A 180 9.40 -5.15 36.76
CA PRO A 180 10.00 -4.02 36.06
C PRO A 180 9.80 -4.15 34.58
N GLY A 181 9.41 -3.05 33.89
CA GLY A 181 9.13 -3.04 32.46
C GLY A 181 7.75 -3.59 32.04
N SER A 182 6.88 -3.92 33.01
CA SER A 182 5.50 -4.34 32.71
C SER A 182 4.49 -3.19 32.76
N VAL A 183 3.34 -3.39 32.16
CA VAL A 183 2.19 -2.48 32.17
C VAL A 183 1.53 -2.53 33.57
N THR A 184 1.58 -1.40 34.29
CA THR A 184 0.96 -1.30 35.61
C THR A 184 -0.48 -0.84 35.59
N ARG A 185 -0.79 -0.02 34.59
CA ARG A 185 -2.14 0.54 34.42
C ARG A 185 -2.44 0.81 32.97
N LEU A 186 -3.62 0.40 32.55
CA LEU A 186 -4.17 0.71 31.24
C LEU A 186 -4.99 2.01 31.30
N LEU A 187 -4.56 3.05 30.56
CA LEU A 187 -5.26 4.32 30.46
C LEU A 187 -6.24 4.33 29.29
N GLN A 188 -5.85 3.75 28.16
CA GLN A 188 -6.66 3.66 26.97
C GLN A 188 -6.33 2.36 26.24
N ARG A 189 -7.35 1.58 25.93
CA ARG A 189 -7.19 0.29 25.28
C ARG A 189 -6.70 0.44 23.85
N GLY A 190 -5.70 -0.34 23.46
CA GLY A 190 -5.25 -0.48 22.07
C GLY A 190 -6.09 -1.47 21.31
N TYR A 191 -6.07 -1.35 19.98
CA TYR A 191 -6.78 -2.27 19.09
C TYR A 191 -5.97 -2.58 17.85
N LYS A 192 -6.05 -3.84 17.38
CA LYS A 192 -5.50 -4.29 16.12
C LYS A 192 -6.58 -4.94 15.26
N LEU A 193 -6.47 -4.80 13.95
CA LEU A 193 -7.32 -5.44 12.94
C LEU A 193 -6.50 -6.51 12.21
N GLY A 194 -6.73 -7.77 12.54
CA GLY A 194 -5.85 -8.84 12.10
C GLY A 194 -4.40 -8.59 12.55
N ASP A 195 -3.50 -8.40 11.58
CA ASP A 195 -2.07 -8.15 11.85
C ASP A 195 -1.71 -6.66 11.94
N ARG A 196 -2.63 -5.77 11.57
CA ARG A 196 -2.40 -4.33 11.52
C ARG A 196 -2.85 -3.64 12.80
N LEU A 197 -1.96 -2.86 13.41
CA LEU A 197 -2.29 -2.03 14.57
C LEU A 197 -3.10 -0.81 14.11
N LEU A 198 -4.31 -0.64 14.67
CA LEU A 198 -5.14 0.56 14.46
C LEU A 198 -4.74 1.69 15.40
N ARG A 199 -4.53 1.33 16.69
CA ARG A 199 -4.16 2.27 17.74
C ARG A 199 -3.39 1.56 18.85
N PRO A 200 -2.23 2.09 19.29
CA PRO A 200 -1.51 1.55 20.44
C PRO A 200 -2.32 1.72 21.72
N ALA A 201 -2.09 0.84 22.68
CA ALA A 201 -2.61 1.01 24.04
C ALA A 201 -1.81 2.06 24.78
N LYS A 202 -2.48 3.04 25.41
CA LYS A 202 -1.82 4.00 26.30
C LYS A 202 -1.73 3.41 27.70
N VAL A 203 -0.51 3.25 28.16
CA VAL A 203 -0.21 2.52 29.39
C VAL A 203 0.74 3.30 30.30
N MET A 204 0.67 2.97 31.60
CA MET A 204 1.73 3.30 32.58
C MET A 204 2.62 2.07 32.74
N VAL A 205 3.91 2.29 32.86
CA VAL A 205 4.91 1.22 32.92
C VAL A 205 5.61 1.25 34.28
N ASN A 206 5.90 0.06 34.81
CA ASN A 206 6.71 -0.08 36.05
C ASN A 206 8.18 0.23 35.71
N PRO A 207 8.83 1.16 36.42
CA PRO A 207 10.23 1.51 36.19
C PRO A 207 11.21 0.37 36.47
#